data_b6486c2237572c2f6b1e2a59c3c46f94
#
_entry.id   b6486c2237572c2f6b1e2a59c3c46f94
#
_cell.length_a   1.000
_cell.length_b   1.000
_cell.length_c   1.000
_cell.angle_alpha   90.00
_cell.angle_beta   90.00
_cell.angle_gamma   90.00
#
_symmetry.space_group_name_H-M   'P 1'
#
loop_
_entity.id
_entity.type
_entity.pdbx_description
1 polymer ?
#
loop_
_entity_poly.entity_id
_entity_poly.type
_entity_poly.pdbx_seq_one_letter_code
_entity_poly.pdbx_strand_id
1 'polypeptide(L)'
;MFHKSKLFFWTTEVLLLTIIFFIWREMNGLVSPFVTVINTILIPFLVAGFLYYITDPLVRYLEKECKVKRGFGIIIALVLVFGSLTLAIIYLLPILVNQLTSLINSSQNIYTQLQAWVIDLSDNPAFKNLNIQSTLQKLNLSYVDILQNILNGVTNSLGSVVSAVVNTVLILVMTPIFLVYFLMDGHKLLPMLERTVLKRDKLNIAGLLINLNGTIARYISGISIDALIIGMLAFIGYSIIGLKYALVFAIFSAITNLIPYVGPTIGLIPMVVTYLFTDPNKMIIAVIYMLIVQQIDGNVLYPRIVGGVMKVHPITIMVLLLLSSNIYGIVGMIVAIPTYSILKEIAKFLANLYENHKESQLQKQQEEHTLLQK
;
A
#
# COMPACT_ATOMS: atom_id res chain seq x y z
N MET A 1 -16.19 55.19 3.16
CA MET A 1 -17.40 54.60 3.78
C MET A 1 -17.57 53.11 3.51
N PHE A 2 -17.01 52.57 2.43
CA PHE A 2 -17.15 51.13 2.05
C PHE A 2 -16.24 50.17 2.81
N HIS A 3 -15.20 50.64 3.48
CA HIS A 3 -14.18 49.78 4.12
C HIS A 3 -14.60 49.15 5.47
N LYS A 4 -15.81 49.48 6.00
CA LYS A 4 -16.30 48.98 7.29
C LYS A 4 -17.50 48.01 7.20
N SER A 5 -17.98 47.70 6.00
CA SER A 5 -19.09 46.73 5.90
C SER A 5 -18.56 45.29 5.81
N LYS A 6 -18.98 44.44 6.72
CA LYS A 6 -18.66 42.99 6.69
C LYS A 6 -19.01 42.37 5.32
N LEU A 7 -20.03 42.86 4.67
CA LEU A 7 -20.50 42.39 3.38
C LEU A 7 -19.48 42.72 2.27
N PHE A 8 -18.89 43.92 2.26
CA PHE A 8 -17.85 44.32 1.29
C PHE A 8 -16.58 43.47 1.48
N PHE A 9 -16.19 43.21 2.74
CA PHE A 9 -15.06 42.36 3.03
C PHE A 9 -15.24 40.95 2.44
N TRP A 10 -16.34 40.28 2.75
CA TRP A 10 -16.62 38.93 2.26
C TRP A 10 -16.77 38.86 0.74
N THR A 11 -17.41 39.85 0.10
CA THR A 11 -17.52 39.88 -1.38
C THR A 11 -16.16 40.07 -2.05
N THR A 12 -15.28 40.90 -1.49
CA THR A 12 -13.93 41.10 -2.02
C THR A 12 -13.08 39.86 -1.86
N GLU A 13 -13.22 39.15 -0.73
CA GLU A 13 -12.47 37.91 -0.46
C GLU A 13 -12.92 36.76 -1.38
N VAL A 14 -14.23 36.59 -1.58
CA VAL A 14 -14.79 35.65 -2.55
C VAL A 14 -14.34 35.98 -3.97
N LEU A 15 -14.34 37.27 -4.35
CA LEU A 15 -13.87 37.71 -5.67
C LEU A 15 -12.38 37.40 -5.87
N LEU A 16 -11.53 37.67 -4.88
CA LEU A 16 -10.10 37.34 -4.92
C LEU A 16 -9.86 35.84 -5.04
N LEU A 17 -10.58 35.02 -4.28
CA LEU A 17 -10.50 33.56 -4.35
C LEU A 17 -10.94 33.05 -5.74
N THR A 18 -12.00 33.65 -6.30
CA THR A 18 -12.48 33.29 -7.65
C THR A 18 -11.45 33.67 -8.72
N ILE A 19 -10.83 34.85 -8.63
CA ILE A 19 -9.77 35.30 -9.54
C ILE A 19 -8.54 34.39 -9.42
N ILE A 20 -8.11 34.04 -8.20
CA ILE A 20 -7.00 33.13 -7.95
C ILE A 20 -7.29 31.75 -8.55
N PHE A 21 -8.50 31.23 -8.38
CA PHE A 21 -8.93 29.95 -8.95
C PHE A 21 -8.94 30.01 -10.49
N PHE A 22 -9.41 31.11 -11.08
CA PHE A 22 -9.42 31.29 -12.54
C PHE A 22 -8.00 31.40 -13.12
N ILE A 23 -7.12 32.17 -12.48
CA ILE A 23 -5.70 32.27 -12.84
C ILE A 23 -5.04 30.90 -12.72
N TRP A 24 -5.30 30.15 -11.64
CA TRP A 24 -4.75 28.80 -11.46
C TRP A 24 -5.20 27.83 -12.56
N ARG A 25 -6.46 27.91 -12.96
CA ARG A 25 -6.99 27.09 -14.06
C ARG A 25 -6.29 27.43 -15.40
N GLU A 26 -6.09 28.69 -15.68
CA GLU A 26 -5.41 29.16 -16.90
C GLU A 26 -3.91 28.83 -16.90
N MET A 27 -3.28 28.85 -15.71
CA MET A 27 -1.88 28.47 -15.52
C MET A 27 -1.63 26.95 -15.64
N ASN A 28 -2.66 26.14 -15.77
CA ASN A 28 -2.55 24.68 -15.83
C ASN A 28 -1.60 24.20 -16.95
N GLY A 29 -1.55 24.92 -18.06
CA GLY A 29 -0.60 24.66 -19.16
C GLY A 29 0.86 24.85 -18.80
N LEU A 30 1.17 25.77 -17.88
CA LEU A 30 2.54 26.04 -17.41
C LEU A 30 2.93 25.12 -16.23
N VAL A 31 1.97 24.78 -15.39
CA VAL A 31 2.20 23.95 -14.18
C VAL A 31 2.19 22.46 -14.50
N SER A 32 1.39 22.03 -15.48
CA SER A 32 1.23 20.63 -15.89
C SER A 32 2.56 19.91 -16.20
N PRO A 33 3.54 20.46 -16.93
CA PRO A 33 4.81 19.79 -17.18
C PRO A 33 5.59 19.51 -15.88
N PHE A 34 5.60 20.47 -14.95
CA PHE A 34 6.29 20.32 -13.66
C PHE A 34 5.62 19.24 -12.79
N VAL A 35 4.29 19.25 -12.72
CA VAL A 35 3.51 18.22 -12.01
C VAL A 35 3.75 16.84 -12.62
N THR A 36 3.81 16.74 -13.95
CA THR A 36 4.09 15.48 -14.64
C THR A 36 5.49 14.97 -14.32
N VAL A 37 6.51 15.82 -14.35
CA VAL A 37 7.89 15.44 -13.98
C VAL A 37 7.94 14.99 -12.52
N ILE A 38 7.33 15.74 -11.60
CA ILE A 38 7.28 15.37 -10.17
C ILE A 38 6.61 14.02 -10.00
N ASN A 39 5.44 13.80 -10.59
CA ASN A 39 4.71 12.53 -10.48
C ASN A 39 5.51 11.35 -11.08
N THR A 40 6.22 11.58 -12.18
CA THR A 40 7.04 10.55 -12.84
C THR A 40 8.21 10.11 -11.95
N ILE A 41 8.83 11.04 -11.21
CA ILE A 41 9.96 10.76 -10.33
C ILE A 41 9.48 10.25 -8.95
N LEU A 42 8.33 10.73 -8.49
CA LEU A 42 7.84 10.45 -7.14
C LEU A 42 7.57 8.96 -6.91
N ILE A 43 6.97 8.27 -7.89
CA ILE A 43 6.67 6.83 -7.76
C ILE A 43 7.94 6.00 -7.56
N PRO A 44 8.96 6.04 -8.47
CA PRO A 44 10.19 5.29 -8.26
C PRO A 44 10.95 5.71 -7.00
N PHE A 45 10.88 6.97 -6.60
CA PHE A 45 11.47 7.48 -5.36
C PHE A 45 10.80 6.86 -4.12
N LEU A 46 9.46 6.82 -4.08
CA LEU A 46 8.71 6.20 -2.99
C LEU A 46 8.94 4.69 -2.90
N VAL A 47 8.94 4.00 -4.05
CA VAL A 47 9.24 2.56 -4.11
C VAL A 47 10.67 2.27 -3.64
N ALA A 48 11.65 3.06 -4.09
CA ALA A 48 13.03 2.93 -3.64
C ALA A 48 13.17 3.21 -2.13
N GLY A 49 12.48 4.22 -1.61
CA GLY A 49 12.43 4.52 -0.18
C GLY A 49 11.82 3.38 0.64
N PHE A 50 10.75 2.77 0.14
CA PHE A 50 10.16 1.58 0.77
C PHE A 50 11.14 0.40 0.77
N LEU A 51 11.74 0.09 -0.38
CA LEU A 51 12.73 -0.96 -0.51
C LEU A 51 13.99 -0.69 0.34
N TYR A 52 14.39 0.57 0.49
CA TYR A 52 15.50 0.96 1.36
C TYR A 52 15.27 0.49 2.80
N TYR A 53 14.11 0.75 3.38
CA TYR A 53 13.83 0.34 4.76
C TYR A 53 13.73 -1.18 4.94
N ILE A 54 13.41 -1.92 3.89
CA ILE A 54 13.43 -3.40 3.90
C ILE A 54 14.86 -3.93 3.80
N THR A 55 15.68 -3.30 2.96
CA THR A 55 17.01 -3.84 2.61
C THR A 55 18.15 -3.31 3.49
N ASP A 56 18.02 -2.09 4.03
CA ASP A 56 19.05 -1.48 4.88
C ASP A 56 19.40 -2.32 6.12
N PRO A 57 18.45 -2.97 6.84
CA PRO A 57 18.78 -3.88 7.93
C PRO A 57 19.68 -5.06 7.47
N LEU A 58 19.41 -5.61 6.28
CA LEU A 58 20.21 -6.68 5.70
C LEU A 58 21.63 -6.19 5.35
N VAL A 59 21.74 -5.03 4.71
CA VAL A 59 23.04 -4.43 4.36
C VAL A 59 23.85 -4.15 5.62
N ARG A 60 23.23 -3.60 6.67
CA ARG A 60 23.88 -3.37 7.96
C ARG A 60 24.31 -4.66 8.65
N TYR A 61 23.51 -5.72 8.57
CA TYR A 61 23.87 -7.04 9.09
C TYR A 61 25.09 -7.60 8.39
N LEU A 62 25.12 -7.57 7.04
CA LEU A 62 26.28 -8.01 6.24
C LEU A 62 27.54 -7.19 6.55
N GLU A 63 27.38 -5.88 6.77
CA GLU A 63 28.50 -4.99 7.09
C GLU A 63 29.06 -5.28 8.49
N LYS A 64 28.21 -5.44 9.51
CA LYS A 64 28.63 -5.59 10.91
C LYS A 64 29.07 -7.02 11.26
N GLU A 65 28.25 -8.00 10.93
CA GLU A 65 28.48 -9.39 11.34
C GLU A 65 29.36 -10.15 10.33
N CYS A 66 29.12 -9.95 9.04
CA CYS A 66 29.88 -10.64 8.00
C CYS A 66 31.12 -9.85 7.53
N LYS A 67 31.35 -8.62 8.06
CA LYS A 67 32.47 -7.73 7.69
C LYS A 67 32.59 -7.45 6.18
N VAL A 68 31.46 -7.52 5.46
CA VAL A 68 31.39 -7.24 4.02
C VAL A 68 31.44 -5.73 3.81
N LYS A 69 32.24 -5.24 2.87
CA LYS A 69 32.25 -3.81 2.51
C LYS A 69 30.85 -3.38 2.06
N ARG A 70 30.38 -2.21 2.51
CA ARG A 70 29.02 -1.69 2.26
C ARG A 70 28.60 -1.79 0.79
N GLY A 71 29.48 -1.46 -0.17
CA GLY A 71 29.19 -1.57 -1.59
C GLY A 71 28.83 -2.99 -2.04
N PHE A 72 29.56 -4.02 -1.56
CA PHE A 72 29.23 -5.41 -1.84
C PHE A 72 27.95 -5.84 -1.14
N GLY A 73 27.69 -5.39 0.08
CA GLY A 73 26.43 -5.62 0.78
C GLY A 73 25.23 -5.06 0.02
N ILE A 74 25.37 -3.89 -0.61
CA ILE A 74 24.35 -3.28 -1.46
C ILE A 74 24.11 -4.12 -2.71
N ILE A 75 25.16 -4.58 -3.39
CA ILE A 75 25.01 -5.44 -4.57
C ILE A 75 24.28 -6.74 -4.21
N ILE A 76 24.64 -7.38 -3.10
CA ILE A 76 23.95 -8.58 -2.61
C ILE A 76 22.47 -8.29 -2.35
N ALA A 77 22.15 -7.19 -1.66
CA ALA A 77 20.77 -6.80 -1.38
C ALA A 77 19.95 -6.54 -2.68
N LEU A 78 20.56 -5.86 -3.66
CA LEU A 78 19.92 -5.62 -4.97
C LEU A 78 19.67 -6.93 -5.73
N VAL A 79 20.68 -7.80 -5.82
CA VAL A 79 20.55 -9.11 -6.47
C VAL A 79 19.48 -9.95 -5.77
N LEU A 80 19.39 -9.90 -4.45
CA LEU A 80 18.39 -10.63 -3.68
C LEU A 80 16.98 -10.09 -3.96
N VAL A 81 16.77 -8.77 -3.91
CA VAL A 81 15.45 -8.14 -4.12
C VAL A 81 15.02 -8.27 -5.59
N PHE A 82 15.83 -7.79 -6.52
CA PHE A 82 15.44 -7.81 -7.94
C PHE A 82 15.53 -9.22 -8.53
N GLY A 83 16.47 -10.05 -8.07
CA GLY A 83 16.56 -11.47 -8.44
C GLY A 83 15.34 -12.26 -7.97
N SER A 84 14.92 -12.12 -6.70
CA SER A 84 13.71 -12.78 -6.20
C SER A 84 12.44 -12.29 -6.91
N LEU A 85 12.34 -10.99 -7.22
CA LEU A 85 11.23 -10.43 -7.98
C LEU A 85 11.20 -10.98 -9.42
N THR A 86 12.34 -11.04 -10.08
CA THR A 86 12.47 -11.59 -11.43
C THR A 86 12.11 -13.07 -11.46
N LEU A 87 12.62 -13.86 -10.50
CA LEU A 87 12.26 -15.27 -10.36
C LEU A 87 10.76 -15.44 -10.09
N ALA A 88 10.20 -14.63 -9.19
CA ALA A 88 8.77 -14.65 -8.93
C ALA A 88 7.96 -14.40 -10.22
N ILE A 89 8.31 -13.38 -11.01
CA ILE A 89 7.63 -13.08 -12.28
C ILE A 89 7.77 -14.27 -13.25
N ILE A 90 8.97 -14.81 -13.45
CA ILE A 90 9.23 -15.91 -14.39
C ILE A 90 8.42 -17.15 -14.02
N TYR A 91 8.30 -17.49 -12.74
CA TYR A 91 7.60 -18.69 -12.29
C TYR A 91 6.10 -18.47 -12.06
N LEU A 92 5.71 -17.32 -11.49
CA LEU A 92 4.31 -17.05 -11.14
C LEU A 92 3.46 -16.68 -12.36
N LEU A 93 3.98 -15.86 -13.25
CA LEU A 93 3.22 -15.33 -14.38
C LEU A 93 2.73 -16.46 -15.33
N PRO A 94 3.58 -17.42 -15.77
CA PRO A 94 3.11 -18.55 -16.58
C PRO A 94 2.08 -19.42 -15.87
N ILE A 95 2.25 -19.64 -14.55
CA ILE A 95 1.30 -20.44 -13.77
C ILE A 95 -0.07 -19.75 -13.73
N LEU A 96 -0.11 -18.43 -13.46
CA LEU A 96 -1.34 -17.66 -13.45
C LEU A 96 -2.01 -17.65 -14.83
N VAL A 97 -1.24 -17.42 -15.91
CA VAL A 97 -1.76 -17.45 -17.29
C VAL A 97 -2.34 -18.82 -17.64
N ASN A 98 -1.61 -19.90 -17.35
CA ASN A 98 -2.08 -21.26 -17.61
C ASN A 98 -3.34 -21.62 -16.80
N GLN A 99 -3.42 -21.18 -15.54
CA GLN A 99 -4.62 -21.40 -14.71
C GLN A 99 -5.82 -20.63 -15.26
N LEU A 100 -5.64 -19.35 -15.63
CA LEU A 100 -6.70 -18.55 -16.24
C LEU A 100 -7.17 -19.15 -17.55
N THR A 101 -6.24 -19.58 -18.40
CA THR A 101 -6.57 -20.26 -19.66
C THR A 101 -7.32 -21.58 -19.42
N SER A 102 -6.92 -22.34 -18.40
CA SER A 102 -7.63 -23.57 -18.00
C SER A 102 -9.04 -23.29 -17.49
N LEU A 103 -9.24 -22.21 -16.77
CA LEU A 103 -10.58 -21.76 -16.32
C LEU A 103 -11.45 -21.35 -17.52
N ILE A 104 -10.90 -20.63 -18.49
CA ILE A 104 -11.60 -20.26 -19.72
C ILE A 104 -12.05 -21.52 -20.47
N ASN A 105 -11.13 -22.45 -20.70
CA ASN A 105 -11.41 -23.69 -21.43
C ASN A 105 -12.37 -24.62 -20.66
N SER A 106 -12.38 -24.54 -19.33
CA SER A 106 -13.28 -25.32 -18.48
C SER A 106 -14.64 -24.66 -18.26
N SER A 107 -14.85 -23.44 -18.74
CA SER A 107 -16.08 -22.66 -18.49
C SER A 107 -17.35 -23.39 -18.91
N GLN A 108 -17.33 -24.14 -20.01
CA GLN A 108 -18.45 -24.98 -20.47
C GLN A 108 -18.71 -26.17 -19.52
N ASN A 109 -17.65 -26.81 -18.99
CA ASN A 109 -17.77 -27.90 -18.02
C ASN A 109 -18.25 -27.38 -16.65
N ILE A 110 -17.85 -26.17 -16.28
CA ILE A 110 -18.30 -25.47 -15.08
C ILE A 110 -19.80 -25.22 -15.14
N TYR A 111 -20.28 -24.76 -16.29
CA TYR A 111 -21.71 -24.52 -16.53
C TYR A 111 -22.54 -25.80 -16.37
N THR A 112 -22.11 -26.90 -16.97
CA THR A 112 -22.81 -28.21 -16.84
C THR A 112 -22.76 -28.77 -15.42
N GLN A 113 -21.66 -28.61 -14.69
CA GLN A 113 -21.54 -29.02 -13.28
C GLN A 113 -22.40 -28.16 -12.36
N LEU A 114 -22.44 -26.83 -12.56
CA LEU A 114 -23.34 -25.95 -11.81
C LEU A 114 -24.81 -26.29 -12.09
N GLN A 115 -25.20 -26.55 -13.34
CA GLN A 115 -26.54 -27.01 -13.64
C GLN A 115 -26.88 -28.31 -12.93
N ALA A 116 -25.98 -29.31 -12.97
CA ALA A 116 -26.18 -30.59 -12.28
C ALA A 116 -26.31 -30.38 -10.76
N TRP A 117 -25.46 -29.55 -10.16
CA TRP A 117 -25.49 -29.24 -8.73
C TRP A 117 -26.75 -28.50 -8.30
N VAL A 118 -27.25 -27.62 -9.13
CA VAL A 118 -28.48 -26.89 -8.86
C VAL A 118 -29.73 -27.77 -9.03
N ILE A 119 -29.72 -28.69 -9.99
CA ILE A 119 -30.77 -29.69 -10.13
C ILE A 119 -30.83 -30.57 -8.88
N ASP A 120 -29.68 -31.01 -8.40
CA ASP A 120 -29.54 -31.84 -7.19
C ASP A 120 -29.99 -31.06 -5.93
N LEU A 121 -29.73 -29.79 -5.83
CA LEU A 121 -30.23 -28.90 -4.77
C LEU A 121 -31.75 -28.65 -4.89
N SER A 122 -32.30 -28.53 -6.11
CA SER A 122 -33.74 -28.32 -6.31
C SER A 122 -34.57 -29.55 -5.99
N ASP A 123 -34.00 -30.71 -6.10
CA ASP A 123 -34.63 -32.00 -5.72
C ASP A 123 -34.60 -32.25 -4.21
N ASN A 124 -33.81 -31.46 -3.47
CA ASN A 124 -33.75 -31.57 -2.01
C ASN A 124 -35.01 -30.98 -1.37
N PRO A 125 -35.74 -31.73 -0.50
CA PRO A 125 -36.99 -31.26 0.10
C PRO A 125 -36.91 -29.96 0.88
N ALA A 126 -35.73 -29.62 1.39
CA ALA A 126 -35.48 -28.37 2.13
C ALA A 126 -35.52 -27.12 1.26
N PHE A 127 -35.33 -27.22 -0.05
CA PHE A 127 -35.24 -26.09 -0.99
C PHE A 127 -36.34 -26.04 -2.05
N LYS A 128 -37.29 -26.98 -1.98
CA LYS A 128 -38.40 -27.16 -2.93
C LYS A 128 -39.31 -25.93 -3.09
N ASN A 129 -39.34 -25.04 -2.10
CA ASN A 129 -40.13 -23.81 -2.11
C ASN A 129 -39.42 -22.57 -2.68
N LEU A 130 -38.13 -22.69 -2.98
CA LEU A 130 -37.36 -21.65 -3.62
C LEU A 130 -37.41 -21.88 -5.14
N ASN A 131 -37.99 -20.94 -5.86
CA ASN A 131 -38.14 -20.99 -7.34
C ASN A 131 -36.77 -20.75 -7.98
N ILE A 132 -35.82 -21.68 -7.69
CA ILE A 132 -34.39 -21.59 -8.04
C ILE A 132 -34.22 -21.60 -9.56
N GLN A 133 -35.08 -22.35 -10.27
CA GLN A 133 -35.03 -22.47 -11.72
C GLN A 133 -35.27 -21.13 -12.46
N SER A 134 -36.22 -20.31 -12.01
CA SER A 134 -36.47 -19.00 -12.63
C SER A 134 -35.40 -17.96 -12.30
N THR A 135 -34.78 -18.08 -11.12
CA THR A 135 -33.66 -17.25 -10.71
C THR A 135 -32.39 -17.61 -11.51
N LEU A 136 -32.18 -18.90 -11.78
CA LEU A 136 -31.04 -19.38 -12.58
C LEU A 136 -31.14 -19.03 -14.06
N GLN A 137 -32.33 -19.06 -14.66
CA GLN A 137 -32.51 -18.60 -16.03
C GLN A 137 -32.22 -17.11 -16.17
N LYS A 138 -32.51 -16.30 -15.14
CA LYS A 138 -32.12 -14.88 -15.10
C LYS A 138 -30.63 -14.67 -14.82
N LEU A 139 -30.01 -15.58 -14.08
CA LEU A 139 -28.57 -15.58 -13.80
C LEU A 139 -27.73 -16.11 -14.97
N ASN A 140 -28.32 -16.92 -15.84
CA ASN A 140 -27.64 -17.59 -16.95
C ASN A 140 -26.95 -16.62 -17.94
N LEU A 141 -27.53 -15.45 -18.17
CA LEU A 141 -26.90 -14.41 -19.01
C LEU A 141 -25.81 -13.62 -18.26
N SER A 142 -25.93 -13.51 -16.94
CA SER A 142 -24.99 -12.71 -16.13
C SER A 142 -23.69 -13.45 -15.79
N TYR A 143 -23.68 -14.78 -15.63
CA TYR A 143 -22.46 -15.50 -15.23
C TYR A 143 -21.43 -15.61 -16.35
N VAL A 144 -21.87 -15.86 -17.58
CA VAL A 144 -20.99 -15.87 -18.75
C VAL A 144 -20.42 -14.47 -18.98
N ASP A 145 -21.28 -13.44 -18.85
CA ASP A 145 -20.87 -12.04 -18.97
C ASP A 145 -19.95 -11.62 -17.83
N ILE A 146 -20.20 -12.04 -16.59
CA ILE A 146 -19.34 -11.76 -15.44
C ILE A 146 -17.99 -12.48 -15.61
N LEU A 147 -17.99 -13.76 -15.97
CA LEU A 147 -16.75 -14.50 -16.28
C LEU A 147 -15.98 -13.89 -17.46
N GLN A 148 -16.66 -13.58 -18.54
CA GLN A 148 -16.04 -12.89 -19.69
C GLN A 148 -15.52 -11.50 -19.31
N ASN A 149 -16.24 -10.74 -18.50
CA ASN A 149 -15.80 -9.43 -18.01
C ASN A 149 -14.61 -9.56 -17.05
N ILE A 150 -14.59 -10.55 -16.16
CA ILE A 150 -13.45 -10.85 -15.32
C ILE A 150 -12.25 -11.28 -16.18
N LEU A 151 -12.46 -12.17 -17.14
CA LEU A 151 -11.43 -12.66 -18.06
C LEU A 151 -10.91 -11.56 -18.97
N ASN A 152 -11.80 -10.76 -19.56
CA ASN A 152 -11.43 -9.57 -20.34
C ASN A 152 -10.74 -8.53 -19.46
N GLY A 153 -11.19 -8.35 -18.22
CA GLY A 153 -10.52 -7.51 -17.23
C GLY A 153 -9.12 -7.99 -16.91
N VAL A 154 -8.92 -9.29 -16.74
CA VAL A 154 -7.60 -9.89 -16.45
C VAL A 154 -6.72 -9.88 -17.69
N THR A 155 -7.23 -10.25 -18.88
CA THR A 155 -6.44 -10.20 -20.14
C THR A 155 -6.12 -8.77 -20.55
N ASN A 156 -7.05 -7.83 -20.40
CA ASN A 156 -6.79 -6.40 -20.59
C ASN A 156 -5.83 -5.84 -19.54
N SER A 157 -5.91 -6.31 -18.30
CA SER A 157 -4.97 -5.95 -17.24
C SER A 157 -3.59 -6.55 -17.49
N LEU A 158 -3.48 -7.78 -18.04
CA LEU A 158 -2.21 -8.35 -18.48
C LEU A 158 -1.66 -7.60 -19.70
N GLY A 159 -2.50 -7.21 -20.66
CA GLY A 159 -2.12 -6.34 -21.79
C GLY A 159 -1.74 -4.93 -21.32
N SER A 160 -2.42 -4.39 -20.32
CA SER A 160 -2.06 -3.10 -19.69
C SER A 160 -0.82 -3.23 -18.82
N VAL A 161 -0.55 -4.38 -18.19
CA VAL A 161 0.72 -4.67 -17.51
C VAL A 161 1.88 -4.71 -18.51
N VAL A 162 1.70 -5.29 -19.70
CA VAL A 162 2.72 -5.25 -20.75
C VAL A 162 2.92 -3.83 -21.28
N SER A 163 1.87 -3.05 -21.47
CA SER A 163 1.98 -1.63 -21.85
C SER A 163 2.44 -0.75 -20.66
N ALA A 164 2.07 -1.09 -19.43
CA ALA A 164 2.61 -0.49 -18.22
C ALA A 164 4.10 -0.82 -18.04
N VAL A 165 4.58 -1.98 -18.49
CA VAL A 165 6.03 -2.30 -18.52
C VAL A 165 6.78 -1.33 -19.40
N VAL A 166 6.25 -0.89 -20.53
CA VAL A 166 6.88 0.12 -21.39
C VAL A 166 6.91 1.50 -20.69
N ASN A 167 5.83 1.91 -20.03
CA ASN A 167 5.81 3.10 -19.18
C ASN A 167 6.58 2.88 -17.86
N THR A 168 6.80 1.64 -17.46
CA THR A 168 7.50 1.20 -16.24
C THR A 168 9.01 1.11 -16.42
N VAL A 169 9.56 1.27 -17.64
CA VAL A 169 11.02 1.30 -17.86
C VAL A 169 11.67 2.38 -16.99
N LEU A 170 11.05 3.54 -16.86
CA LEU A 170 11.51 4.59 -15.95
C LEU A 170 11.49 4.14 -14.50
N ILE A 171 10.44 3.48 -14.05
CA ILE A 171 10.33 2.97 -12.67
C ILE A 171 11.35 1.86 -12.46
N LEU A 172 11.48 0.93 -13.41
CA LEU A 172 12.43 -0.20 -13.35
C LEU A 172 13.89 0.24 -13.34
N VAL A 173 14.23 1.33 -14.03
CA VAL A 173 15.61 1.86 -14.08
C VAL A 173 15.85 2.83 -12.93
N MET A 174 14.91 3.73 -12.61
CA MET A 174 15.08 4.73 -11.57
C MET A 174 15.02 4.16 -10.16
N THR A 175 14.17 3.15 -9.92
CA THR A 175 14.04 2.54 -8.58
C THR A 175 15.37 1.93 -8.08
N PRO A 176 16.08 1.08 -8.85
CA PRO A 176 17.40 0.60 -8.44
C PRO A 176 18.41 1.73 -8.22
N ILE A 177 18.40 2.74 -9.07
CA ILE A 177 19.32 3.88 -8.95
C ILE A 177 19.06 4.61 -7.62
N PHE A 178 17.82 5.01 -7.35
CA PHE A 178 17.46 5.65 -6.09
C PHE A 178 17.76 4.76 -4.88
N LEU A 179 17.48 3.45 -4.99
CA LEU A 179 17.76 2.50 -3.91
C LEU A 179 19.25 2.43 -3.60
N VAL A 180 20.12 2.38 -4.63
CA VAL A 180 21.57 2.42 -4.44
C VAL A 180 21.99 3.69 -3.71
N TYR A 181 21.51 4.87 -4.16
CA TYR A 181 21.82 6.14 -3.50
C TYR A 181 21.32 6.17 -2.06
N PHE A 182 20.12 5.69 -1.78
CA PHE A 182 19.60 5.60 -0.42
C PHE A 182 20.44 4.67 0.47
N LEU A 183 20.84 3.51 -0.05
CA LEU A 183 21.67 2.56 0.68
C LEU A 183 23.11 3.07 0.86
N MET A 184 23.66 3.83 -0.09
CA MET A 184 25.02 4.38 0.03
C MET A 184 25.06 5.59 0.97
N ASP A 185 24.16 6.54 0.80
CA ASP A 185 24.25 7.87 1.40
C ASP A 185 23.13 8.21 2.37
N GLY A 186 22.08 7.38 2.47
CA GLY A 186 20.90 7.65 3.32
C GLY A 186 21.26 7.91 4.79
N HIS A 187 22.25 7.21 5.33
CA HIS A 187 22.72 7.42 6.69
C HIS A 187 23.50 8.73 6.89
N LYS A 188 23.99 9.36 5.82
CA LYS A 188 24.71 10.64 5.85
C LYS A 188 23.78 11.85 5.69
N LEU A 189 22.56 11.64 5.16
CA LEU A 189 21.63 12.74 4.85
C LEU A 189 21.25 13.53 6.10
N LEU A 190 20.89 12.84 7.19
CA LEU A 190 20.50 13.50 8.44
C LEU A 190 21.63 14.32 9.06
N PRO A 191 22.85 13.77 9.27
CA PRO A 191 23.99 14.54 9.77
C PRO A 191 24.39 15.70 8.83
N MET A 192 24.24 15.54 7.52
CA MET A 192 24.53 16.59 6.55
C MET A 192 23.52 17.75 6.68
N LEU A 193 22.23 17.44 6.82
CA LEU A 193 21.18 18.44 7.05
C LEU A 193 21.41 19.20 8.37
N GLU A 194 21.76 18.49 9.45
CA GLU A 194 22.09 19.11 10.73
C GLU A 194 23.24 20.11 10.59
N ARG A 195 24.31 19.75 9.90
CA ARG A 195 25.49 20.61 9.74
C ARG A 195 25.29 21.78 8.80
N THR A 196 24.45 21.64 7.76
CA THR A 196 24.35 22.63 6.66
C THR A 196 23.16 23.56 6.83
N VAL A 197 21.98 23.00 7.10
CA VAL A 197 20.71 23.74 7.13
C VAL A 197 20.30 24.08 8.57
N LEU A 198 20.58 23.20 9.52
CA LEU A 198 20.06 23.27 10.89
C LEU A 198 21.10 23.79 11.89
N LYS A 199 22.14 24.52 11.45
CA LYS A 199 23.21 25.06 12.34
C LYS A 199 22.70 25.89 13.54
N ARG A 200 21.49 26.43 13.45
CA ARG A 200 20.78 27.15 14.52
C ARG A 200 19.34 26.61 14.65
N ASP A 201 19.22 25.29 14.91
CA ASP A 201 17.90 24.64 15.02
C ASP A 201 17.16 25.04 16.30
N LYS A 202 16.68 26.29 16.32
CA LYS A 202 15.82 26.80 17.40
C LYS A 202 14.45 26.11 17.43
N LEU A 203 14.05 25.47 16.33
CA LEU A 203 12.74 24.84 16.18
C LEU A 203 12.79 23.32 16.39
N ASN A 204 13.97 22.74 16.67
CA ASN A 204 14.15 21.28 16.82
C ASN A 204 13.68 20.45 15.61
N ILE A 205 13.94 20.95 14.40
CA ILE A 205 13.61 20.27 13.13
C ILE A 205 14.43 18.97 12.99
N ALA A 206 15.65 18.95 13.49
CA ALA A 206 16.48 17.73 13.54
C ALA A 206 15.78 16.61 14.31
N GLY A 207 15.22 16.93 15.49
CA GLY A 207 14.43 15.98 16.28
C GLY A 207 13.21 15.46 15.54
N LEU A 208 12.49 16.35 14.81
CA LEU A 208 11.37 15.93 13.96
C LEU A 208 11.82 14.94 12.87
N LEU A 209 12.90 15.23 12.14
CA LEU A 209 13.40 14.36 11.08
C LEU A 209 13.85 12.99 11.59
N ILE A 210 14.51 12.94 12.76
CA ILE A 210 14.89 11.69 13.43
C ILE A 210 13.64 10.86 13.77
N ASN A 211 12.61 11.50 14.35
CA ASN A 211 11.37 10.85 14.74
C ASN A 211 10.61 10.33 13.50
N LEU A 212 10.53 11.12 12.43
CA LEU A 212 9.92 10.71 11.16
C LEU A 212 10.64 9.48 10.58
N ASN A 213 11.96 9.54 10.46
CA ASN A 213 12.75 8.41 9.95
C ASN A 213 12.54 7.15 10.81
N GLY A 214 12.58 7.28 12.13
CA GLY A 214 12.35 6.16 13.04
C GLY A 214 10.93 5.58 12.95
N THR A 215 9.92 6.42 12.74
CA THR A 215 8.53 5.98 12.58
C THR A 215 8.32 5.22 11.28
N ILE A 216 8.84 5.75 10.17
CA ILE A 216 8.77 5.11 8.85
C ILE A 216 9.52 3.77 8.87
N ALA A 217 10.76 3.76 9.41
CA ALA A 217 11.58 2.55 9.49
C ALA A 217 10.88 1.44 10.27
N ARG A 218 10.34 1.74 11.46
CA ARG A 218 9.61 0.75 12.27
C ARG A 218 8.37 0.23 11.56
N TYR A 219 7.60 1.11 10.90
CA TYR A 219 6.41 0.69 10.17
C TYR A 219 6.75 -0.24 9.01
N ILE A 220 7.65 0.18 8.11
CA ILE A 220 7.99 -0.59 6.91
C ILE A 220 8.65 -1.92 7.29
N SER A 221 9.57 -1.91 8.24
CA SER A 221 10.17 -3.16 8.74
C SER A 221 9.13 -4.07 9.39
N GLY A 222 8.23 -3.49 10.20
CA GLY A 222 7.16 -4.24 10.85
C GLY A 222 6.23 -4.93 9.85
N ILE A 223 5.68 -4.17 8.89
CA ILE A 223 4.75 -4.73 7.90
C ILE A 223 5.45 -5.73 6.95
N SER A 224 6.74 -5.56 6.70
CA SER A 224 7.52 -6.52 5.91
C SER A 224 7.74 -7.84 6.64
N ILE A 225 8.04 -7.79 7.94
CA ILE A 225 8.15 -8.98 8.78
C ILE A 225 6.79 -9.69 8.88
N ASP A 226 5.73 -8.93 9.10
CA ASP A 226 4.37 -9.43 9.13
C ASP A 226 3.98 -10.15 7.84
N ALA A 227 4.22 -9.51 6.69
CA ALA A 227 4.01 -10.10 5.37
C ALA A 227 4.79 -11.41 5.15
N LEU A 228 6.04 -11.47 5.63
CA LEU A 228 6.83 -12.71 5.57
C LEU A 228 6.24 -13.81 6.45
N ILE A 229 5.79 -13.49 7.66
CA ILE A 229 5.15 -14.46 8.55
C ILE A 229 3.86 -15.00 7.93
N ILE A 230 3.00 -14.10 7.41
CA ILE A 230 1.76 -14.52 6.74
C ILE A 230 2.06 -15.37 5.51
N GLY A 231 3.06 -15.00 4.72
CA GLY A 231 3.51 -15.82 3.59
C GLY A 231 3.97 -17.22 4.01
N MET A 232 4.76 -17.32 5.07
CA MET A 232 5.20 -18.62 5.61
C MET A 232 4.02 -19.46 6.13
N LEU A 233 3.11 -18.86 6.89
CA LEU A 233 1.91 -19.54 7.38
C LEU A 233 1.02 -19.99 6.21
N ALA A 234 0.80 -19.14 5.22
CA ALA A 234 0.07 -19.49 4.02
C ALA A 234 0.72 -20.67 3.28
N PHE A 235 2.05 -20.64 3.10
CA PHE A 235 2.78 -21.73 2.44
C PHE A 235 2.64 -23.04 3.17
N ILE A 236 2.80 -23.04 4.49
CA ILE A 236 2.67 -24.25 5.34
C ILE A 236 1.25 -24.80 5.22
N GLY A 237 0.22 -23.97 5.42
CA GLY A 237 -1.16 -24.42 5.37
C GLY A 237 -1.58 -24.93 4.00
N TYR A 238 -1.27 -24.18 2.95
CA TYR A 238 -1.59 -24.58 1.58
C TYR A 238 -0.85 -25.86 1.16
N SER A 239 0.39 -26.07 1.63
CA SER A 239 1.14 -27.31 1.39
C SER A 239 0.53 -28.50 2.13
N ILE A 240 0.10 -28.34 3.39
CA ILE A 240 -0.58 -29.39 4.17
C ILE A 240 -1.92 -29.77 3.53
N ILE A 241 -2.69 -28.80 3.06
CA ILE A 241 -3.97 -29.03 2.36
C ILE A 241 -3.73 -29.72 1.00
N GLY A 242 -2.50 -29.70 0.49
CA GLY A 242 -2.13 -30.34 -0.78
C GLY A 242 -2.55 -29.50 -2.00
N LEU A 243 -2.42 -28.18 -1.89
CA LEU A 243 -2.62 -27.28 -3.04
C LEU A 243 -1.41 -27.34 -3.97
N LYS A 244 -1.63 -27.62 -5.25
CA LYS A 244 -0.57 -27.79 -6.27
C LYS A 244 0.36 -26.59 -6.40
N TYR A 245 -0.14 -25.37 -6.12
CA TYR A 245 0.60 -24.10 -6.26
C TYR A 245 0.71 -23.35 -4.94
N ALA A 246 0.89 -24.10 -3.83
CA ALA A 246 0.95 -23.53 -2.48
C ALA A 246 1.93 -22.38 -2.33
N LEU A 247 3.15 -22.53 -2.89
CA LEU A 247 4.17 -21.47 -2.85
C LEU A 247 3.74 -20.21 -3.57
N VAL A 248 3.08 -20.36 -4.73
CA VAL A 248 2.59 -19.23 -5.54
C VAL A 248 1.56 -18.41 -4.77
N PHE A 249 0.55 -19.08 -4.23
CA PHE A 249 -0.50 -18.43 -3.45
C PHE A 249 0.04 -17.80 -2.17
N ALA A 250 1.02 -18.46 -1.53
CA ALA A 250 1.68 -17.92 -0.35
C ALA A 250 2.47 -16.65 -0.64
N ILE A 251 3.26 -16.60 -1.72
CA ILE A 251 3.99 -15.41 -2.15
C ILE A 251 3.01 -14.28 -2.50
N PHE A 252 1.92 -14.61 -3.21
CA PHE A 252 0.89 -13.62 -3.55
C PHE A 252 0.23 -13.06 -2.27
N SER A 253 -0.10 -13.92 -1.31
CA SER A 253 -0.64 -13.51 -0.01
C SER A 253 0.34 -12.64 0.77
N ALA A 254 1.64 -12.97 0.77
CA ALA A 254 2.67 -12.15 1.41
C ALA A 254 2.78 -10.75 0.80
N ILE A 255 2.84 -10.67 -0.54
CA ILE A 255 2.96 -9.38 -1.25
C ILE A 255 1.72 -8.52 -1.01
N THR A 256 0.54 -9.10 -1.12
CA THR A 256 -0.71 -8.35 -0.90
C THR A 256 -0.88 -7.92 0.55
N ASN A 257 -0.35 -8.69 1.52
CA ASN A 257 -0.39 -8.35 2.95
C ASN A 257 0.36 -7.06 3.31
N LEU A 258 1.21 -6.54 2.41
CA LEU A 258 1.79 -5.20 2.55
C LEU A 258 0.72 -4.09 2.52
N ILE A 259 -0.50 -4.38 2.07
CA ILE A 259 -1.63 -3.46 2.09
C ILE A 259 -2.55 -3.85 3.26
N PRO A 260 -2.56 -3.11 4.37
CA PRO A 260 -3.34 -3.48 5.54
C PRO A 260 -4.84 -3.60 5.25
N TYR A 261 -5.51 -4.54 5.89
CA TYR A 261 -6.96 -4.84 5.78
C TYR A 261 -7.42 -5.36 4.42
N VAL A 262 -6.93 -4.81 3.33
CA VAL A 262 -7.34 -5.15 1.95
C VAL A 262 -6.50 -6.30 1.41
N GLY A 263 -5.23 -6.30 1.76
CA GLY A 263 -4.24 -7.29 1.29
C GLY A 263 -4.61 -8.74 1.60
N PRO A 264 -4.98 -9.09 2.84
CA PRO A 264 -5.38 -10.44 3.19
C PRO A 264 -6.54 -10.98 2.34
N THR A 265 -7.52 -10.13 2.01
CA THR A 265 -8.66 -10.51 1.16
C THR A 265 -8.23 -10.69 -0.30
N ILE A 266 -7.44 -9.77 -0.85
CA ILE A 266 -6.90 -9.88 -2.21
C ILE A 266 -5.99 -11.12 -2.34
N GLY A 267 -5.22 -11.43 -1.28
CA GLY A 267 -4.32 -12.58 -1.23
C GLY A 267 -4.99 -13.92 -1.42
N LEU A 268 -6.26 -14.05 -1.04
CA LEU A 268 -7.06 -15.27 -1.22
C LEU A 268 -7.58 -15.45 -2.65
N ILE A 269 -7.76 -14.38 -3.41
CA ILE A 269 -8.44 -14.42 -4.71
C ILE A 269 -7.84 -15.47 -5.67
N PRO A 270 -6.53 -15.53 -5.93
CA PRO A 270 -5.97 -16.49 -6.88
C PRO A 270 -6.22 -17.94 -6.47
N MET A 271 -6.12 -18.24 -5.19
CA MET A 271 -6.38 -19.56 -4.64
C MET A 271 -7.86 -19.95 -4.78
N VAL A 272 -8.77 -19.04 -4.39
CA VAL A 272 -10.21 -19.26 -4.50
C VAL A 272 -10.61 -19.48 -5.96
N VAL A 273 -10.18 -18.60 -6.88
CA VAL A 273 -10.48 -18.72 -8.31
C VAL A 273 -9.97 -20.05 -8.88
N THR A 274 -8.78 -20.48 -8.48
CA THR A 274 -8.19 -21.73 -8.98
C THR A 274 -8.96 -22.97 -8.51
N TYR A 275 -9.36 -23.00 -7.23
CA TYR A 275 -9.91 -24.19 -6.60
C TYR A 275 -11.44 -24.21 -6.55
N LEU A 276 -12.12 -23.10 -6.79
CA LEU A 276 -13.58 -23.02 -6.80
C LEU A 276 -14.23 -24.08 -7.69
N PHE A 277 -13.60 -24.36 -8.84
CA PHE A 277 -14.14 -25.27 -9.85
C PHE A 277 -13.36 -26.60 -9.98
N THR A 278 -12.12 -26.67 -9.46
CA THR A 278 -11.30 -27.86 -9.55
C THR A 278 -11.41 -28.76 -8.32
N ASP A 279 -11.47 -28.18 -7.12
CA ASP A 279 -11.62 -28.89 -5.85
C ASP A 279 -12.23 -27.95 -4.79
N PRO A 280 -13.57 -27.79 -4.79
CA PRO A 280 -14.25 -26.88 -3.85
C PRO A 280 -13.99 -27.23 -2.37
N ASN A 281 -13.76 -28.52 -2.06
CA ASN A 281 -13.48 -28.94 -0.68
C ASN A 281 -12.13 -28.37 -0.21
N LYS A 282 -11.08 -28.48 -1.03
CA LYS A 282 -9.78 -27.87 -0.71
C LYS A 282 -9.87 -26.36 -0.64
N MET A 283 -10.65 -25.72 -1.51
CA MET A 283 -10.89 -24.29 -1.46
C MET A 283 -11.48 -23.88 -0.10
N ILE A 284 -12.58 -24.54 0.34
CA ILE A 284 -13.24 -24.21 1.59
C ILE A 284 -12.28 -24.38 2.78
N ILE A 285 -11.54 -25.51 2.84
CA ILE A 285 -10.56 -25.76 3.89
C ILE A 285 -9.48 -24.68 3.90
N ALA A 286 -8.96 -24.30 2.72
CA ALA A 286 -7.92 -23.28 2.60
C ALA A 286 -8.42 -21.87 2.99
N VAL A 287 -9.67 -21.52 2.63
CA VAL A 287 -10.31 -20.27 3.06
C VAL A 287 -10.47 -20.25 4.57
N ILE A 288 -11.02 -21.29 5.18
CA ILE A 288 -11.18 -21.38 6.64
C ILE A 288 -9.82 -21.28 7.33
N TYR A 289 -8.82 -22.01 6.85
CA TYR A 289 -7.46 -21.91 7.37
C TYR A 289 -6.93 -20.48 7.34
N MET A 290 -7.03 -19.80 6.19
CA MET A 290 -6.55 -18.43 6.07
C MET A 290 -7.36 -17.42 6.89
N LEU A 291 -8.65 -17.63 7.07
CA LEU A 291 -9.45 -16.81 8.00
C LEU A 291 -8.94 -16.96 9.45
N ILE A 292 -8.56 -18.16 9.87
CA ILE A 292 -7.96 -18.39 11.19
C ILE A 292 -6.60 -17.68 11.28
N VAL A 293 -5.75 -17.80 10.25
CA VAL A 293 -4.47 -17.09 10.18
C VAL A 293 -4.68 -15.58 10.26
N GLN A 294 -5.65 -15.02 9.53
CA GLN A 294 -6.00 -13.60 9.56
C GLN A 294 -6.50 -13.14 10.94
N GLN A 295 -7.25 -13.99 11.66
CA GLN A 295 -7.66 -13.69 13.04
C GLN A 295 -6.46 -13.63 13.99
N ILE A 296 -5.52 -14.56 13.84
CA ILE A 296 -4.28 -14.55 14.62
C ILE A 296 -3.45 -13.32 14.26
N ASP A 297 -3.37 -13.00 12.98
CA ASP A 297 -2.66 -11.82 12.50
C ASP A 297 -3.24 -10.53 13.10
N GLY A 298 -4.51 -10.26 12.86
CA GLY A 298 -5.16 -9.02 13.30
C GLY A 298 -5.18 -8.83 14.82
N ASN A 299 -5.24 -9.91 15.60
CA ASN A 299 -5.35 -9.83 17.06
C ASN A 299 -4.01 -9.99 17.80
N VAL A 300 -3.03 -10.65 17.18
CA VAL A 300 -1.76 -11.00 17.88
C VAL A 300 -0.53 -10.50 17.13
N LEU A 301 -0.37 -10.84 15.84
CA LEU A 301 0.87 -10.55 15.11
C LEU A 301 0.97 -9.06 14.77
N TYR A 302 -0.01 -8.53 14.08
CA TYR A 302 -0.03 -7.14 13.66
C TYR A 302 0.11 -6.14 14.82
N PRO A 303 -0.64 -6.27 15.96
CA PRO A 303 -0.45 -5.39 17.11
C PRO A 303 0.94 -5.48 17.75
N ARG A 304 1.56 -6.65 17.74
CA ARG A 304 2.90 -6.84 18.33
C ARG A 304 4.01 -6.35 17.41
N ILE A 305 3.87 -6.54 16.09
CA ILE A 305 4.92 -6.26 15.11
C ILE A 305 4.82 -4.82 14.62
N VAL A 306 3.62 -4.36 14.27
CA VAL A 306 3.35 -3.07 13.63
C VAL A 306 2.67 -2.09 14.59
N GLY A 307 1.83 -2.57 15.50
CA GLY A 307 0.87 -1.79 16.28
C GLY A 307 1.45 -0.75 17.24
N GLY A 308 2.76 -0.80 17.57
CA GLY A 308 3.41 0.22 18.40
C GLY A 308 3.60 1.57 17.69
N VAL A 309 3.49 1.59 16.37
CA VAL A 309 3.82 2.76 15.55
C VAL A 309 2.59 3.62 15.24
N MET A 310 1.37 3.03 15.27
CA MET A 310 0.17 3.74 14.80
C MET A 310 -1.08 3.45 15.61
N LYS A 311 -1.45 4.43 16.44
CA LYS A 311 -2.81 4.52 16.99
C LYS A 311 -3.70 5.29 15.97
N VAL A 312 -4.09 4.62 14.89
CA VAL A 312 -4.98 5.17 13.85
C VAL A 312 -6.25 4.35 13.81
N HIS A 313 -7.39 5.02 13.76
CA HIS A 313 -8.68 4.32 13.68
C HIS A 313 -8.80 3.56 12.35
N PRO A 314 -9.33 2.32 12.31
CA PRO A 314 -9.44 1.52 11.09
C PRO A 314 -10.14 2.24 9.93
N ILE A 315 -11.20 3.00 10.21
CA ILE A 315 -11.92 3.78 9.19
C ILE A 315 -10.99 4.80 8.51
N THR A 316 -10.12 5.46 9.27
CA THR A 316 -9.15 6.41 8.72
C THR A 316 -8.19 5.71 7.75
N ILE A 317 -7.73 4.50 8.11
CA ILE A 317 -6.87 3.70 7.23
C ILE A 317 -7.60 3.34 5.94
N MET A 318 -8.85 2.87 6.02
CA MET A 318 -9.65 2.54 4.83
C MET A 318 -9.84 3.75 3.90
N VAL A 319 -10.16 4.92 4.46
CA VAL A 319 -10.31 6.16 3.67
C VAL A 319 -8.98 6.55 3.02
N LEU A 320 -7.86 6.46 3.75
CA LEU A 320 -6.53 6.74 3.22
C LEU A 320 -6.16 5.78 2.08
N LEU A 321 -6.44 4.49 2.23
CA LEU A 321 -6.19 3.50 1.19
C LEU A 321 -7.01 3.80 -0.07
N LEU A 322 -8.29 4.13 0.08
CA LEU A 322 -9.16 4.50 -1.05
C LEU A 322 -8.66 5.77 -1.77
N LEU A 323 -8.31 6.81 -1.03
CA LEU A 323 -7.77 8.05 -1.61
C LEU A 323 -6.44 7.80 -2.32
N SER A 324 -5.53 7.09 -1.66
CA SER A 324 -4.19 6.81 -2.20
C SER A 324 -4.24 5.87 -3.40
N SER A 325 -5.18 4.92 -3.44
CA SER A 325 -5.38 4.02 -4.58
C SER A 325 -5.81 4.77 -5.84
N ASN A 326 -6.64 5.81 -5.70
CA ASN A 326 -7.06 6.64 -6.83
C ASN A 326 -5.93 7.51 -7.40
N ILE A 327 -4.94 7.88 -6.57
CA ILE A 327 -3.84 8.78 -6.99
C ILE A 327 -2.68 7.98 -7.59
N TYR A 328 -2.24 6.93 -6.90
CA TYR A 328 -1.02 6.18 -7.23
C TYR A 328 -1.23 4.65 -7.27
N GLY A 329 -2.48 4.17 -7.36
CA GLY A 329 -2.79 2.74 -7.44
C GLY A 329 -2.26 1.95 -6.23
N ILE A 330 -1.73 0.75 -6.50
CA ILE A 330 -1.19 -0.16 -5.47
C ILE A 330 -0.02 0.47 -4.71
N VAL A 331 0.86 1.20 -5.39
CA VAL A 331 1.98 1.90 -4.74
C VAL A 331 1.46 2.93 -3.74
N GLY A 332 0.41 3.69 -4.11
CA GLY A 332 -0.27 4.62 -3.22
C GLY A 332 -0.81 3.94 -1.96
N MET A 333 -1.45 2.78 -2.10
CA MET A 333 -1.95 2.01 -0.95
C MET A 333 -0.83 1.58 0.01
N ILE A 334 0.30 1.10 -0.51
CA ILE A 334 1.44 0.68 0.32
C ILE A 334 2.03 1.85 1.11
N VAL A 335 2.16 3.03 0.48
CA VAL A 335 2.76 4.21 1.12
C VAL A 335 1.76 5.10 1.85
N ALA A 336 0.45 4.81 1.79
CA ALA A 336 -0.61 5.61 2.39
C ALA A 336 -0.40 5.85 3.89
N ILE A 337 -0.13 4.79 4.62
CA ILE A 337 0.03 4.83 6.07
C ILE A 337 1.33 5.55 6.49
N PRO A 338 2.51 5.28 5.92
CA PRO A 338 3.68 6.10 6.16
C PRO A 338 3.45 7.58 5.89
N THR A 339 2.82 7.92 4.77
CA THR A 339 2.51 9.31 4.41
C THR A 339 1.61 9.99 5.44
N TYR A 340 0.55 9.31 5.87
CA TYR A 340 -0.31 9.83 6.96
C TYR A 340 0.47 10.05 8.25
N SER A 341 1.37 9.14 8.59
CA SER A 341 2.17 9.26 9.82
C SER A 341 3.12 10.44 9.78
N ILE A 342 3.74 10.69 8.62
CA ILE A 342 4.55 11.87 8.38
C ILE A 342 3.71 13.14 8.59
N LEU A 343 2.56 13.22 7.94
CA LEU A 343 1.66 14.39 8.04
C LEU A 343 1.18 14.61 9.48
N LYS A 344 0.81 13.54 10.17
CA LYS A 344 0.39 13.61 11.58
C LYS A 344 1.51 14.10 12.50
N GLU A 345 2.74 13.63 12.30
CA GLU A 345 3.89 14.04 13.12
C GLU A 345 4.29 15.49 12.84
N ILE A 346 4.24 15.92 11.58
CA ILE A 346 4.43 17.33 11.21
C ILE A 346 3.34 18.20 11.83
N ALA A 347 2.07 17.80 11.77
CA ALA A 347 0.97 18.54 12.36
C ALA A 347 1.13 18.69 13.88
N LYS A 348 1.53 17.63 14.59
CA LYS A 348 1.84 17.69 16.02
C LYS A 348 2.99 18.64 16.32
N PHE A 349 4.05 18.55 15.53
CA PHE A 349 5.21 19.42 15.67
C PHE A 349 4.83 20.90 15.54
N LEU A 350 4.03 21.24 14.54
CA LEU A 350 3.52 22.60 14.33
C LEU A 350 2.60 23.05 15.47
N ALA A 351 1.74 22.16 15.97
CA ALA A 351 0.89 22.47 17.13
C ALA A 351 1.72 22.76 18.39
N ASN A 352 2.72 21.95 18.68
CA ASN A 352 3.62 22.16 19.80
C ASN A 352 4.42 23.47 19.67
N LEU A 353 4.87 23.83 18.47
CA LEU A 353 5.53 25.11 18.23
C LEU A 353 4.60 26.29 18.52
N TYR A 354 3.33 26.19 18.11
CA TYR A 354 2.34 27.23 18.35
C TYR A 354 2.05 27.39 19.87
N GLU A 355 1.89 26.28 20.59
CA GLU A 355 1.66 26.28 22.06
C GLU A 355 2.85 26.89 22.80
N ASN A 356 4.07 26.45 22.50
CA ASN A 356 5.29 26.98 23.12
C ASN A 356 5.47 28.49 22.85
N HIS A 357 5.11 28.94 21.65
CA HIS A 357 5.16 30.37 21.31
C HIS A 357 4.14 31.17 22.11
N LYS A 358 2.93 30.66 22.27
CA LYS A 358 1.86 31.27 23.07
C LYS A 358 2.23 31.36 24.55
N GLU A 359 2.78 30.29 25.11
CA GLU A 359 3.23 30.27 26.52
C GLU A 359 4.37 31.29 26.75
N SER A 360 5.33 31.37 25.84
CA SER A 360 6.42 32.34 25.95
C SER A 360 5.94 33.81 25.87
N GLN A 361 4.89 34.08 25.11
CA GLN A 361 4.27 35.41 25.05
C GLN A 361 3.53 35.73 26.38
N LEU A 362 2.79 34.79 26.93
CA LEU A 362 2.10 34.93 28.19
C LEU A 362 3.07 35.18 29.37
N GLN A 363 4.18 34.46 29.40
CA GLN A 363 5.24 34.66 30.40
C GLN A 363 5.85 36.06 30.29
N LYS A 364 6.16 36.53 29.10
CA LYS A 364 6.68 37.91 28.89
C LYS A 364 5.69 38.97 29.36
N GLN A 365 4.39 38.81 29.07
CA GLN A 365 3.35 39.75 29.52
C GLN A 365 3.23 39.75 31.05
N GLN A 366 3.35 38.60 31.70
CA GLN A 366 3.34 38.51 33.17
C GLN A 366 4.57 39.15 33.80
N GLU A 367 5.75 38.95 33.20
CA GLU A 367 6.99 39.61 33.66
C GLU A 367 6.91 41.13 33.50
N GLU A 368 6.42 41.65 32.38
CA GLU A 368 6.20 43.10 32.17
C GLU A 368 5.22 43.69 33.20
N HIS A 369 4.11 42.97 33.43
CA HIS A 369 3.11 43.43 34.42
C HIS A 369 3.68 43.43 35.85
N THR A 370 4.53 42.47 36.18
CA THR A 370 5.18 42.40 37.51
C THR A 370 6.25 43.48 37.68
N LEU A 371 6.93 43.90 36.63
CA LEU A 371 7.92 44.99 36.63
C LEU A 371 7.25 46.35 36.74
N LEU A 372 6.05 46.54 36.21
CA LEU A 372 5.29 47.79 36.29
C LEU A 372 4.63 48.03 37.68
N GLN A 373 4.53 46.95 38.48
CA GLN A 373 3.99 47.02 39.85
C GLN A 373 5.06 47.25 40.94
N LYS A 374 6.34 47.23 40.57
CA LYS A 374 7.49 47.59 41.44
C LYS A 374 7.97 48.99 41.17
#